data_ea78cd997264289d1cbd4a1d0fba7b53
#
_entry.id   ea78cd997264289d1cbd4a1d0fba7b53
#
_cell.length_a   1.000
_cell.length_b   1.000
_cell.length_c   1.000
_cell.angle_alpha   90.00
_cell.angle_beta   90.00
_cell.angle_gamma   90.00
#
_symmetry.space_group_name_H-M   'P 1'
#
loop_
_entity.id
_entity.type
_entity.pdbx_description
1 polymer ?
#
loop_
_entity_poly.entity_id
_entity_poly.type
_entity_poly.pdbx_seq_one_letter_code
_entity_poly.pdbx_strand_id
1 'polypeptide(L)'
;FKDSMHCIVPAGSFYEWDVGKNKVEFFCDHILYFAGILIDEHLVIITTNANTYVKPVHFRMPVILEKEDIDPWLKDISKTKEILSKPGIALQRKQLQEPLF
;
A
#
# COMPACT_ATOMS: atom_id res chain seq x y z
N PHE A 1 7.43 -15.54 8.90
CA PHE A 1 7.95 -15.32 10.24
C PHE A 1 7.11 -16.06 11.27
N LYS A 2 7.77 -16.80 12.16
CA LYS A 2 7.12 -17.68 13.11
C LYS A 2 6.18 -16.94 14.08
N ASP A 3 6.57 -15.74 14.48
CA ASP A 3 5.83 -14.94 15.46
C ASP A 3 5.22 -13.68 14.84
N SER A 4 4.95 -13.72 13.54
CA SER A 4 4.33 -12.61 12.85
C SER A 4 2.82 -12.80 12.78
N MET A 5 2.12 -11.67 12.73
CA MET A 5 0.67 -11.65 12.62
C MET A 5 0.29 -10.72 11.46
N HIS A 6 -0.56 -11.20 10.57
CA HIS A 6 -1.09 -10.36 9.50
C HIS A 6 -2.06 -9.35 10.08
N CYS A 7 -1.98 -8.13 9.61
CA CYS A 7 -2.89 -7.06 10.02
C CYS A 7 -3.21 -6.17 8.83
N ILE A 8 -4.11 -5.23 9.04
CA ILE A 8 -4.56 -4.30 8.01
C ILE A 8 -4.38 -2.88 8.54
N VAL A 9 -3.86 -2.00 7.70
CA VAL A 9 -3.68 -0.60 8.04
C VAL A 9 -4.59 0.24 7.14
N PRO A 10 -5.68 0.79 7.67
CA PRO A 10 -6.53 1.68 6.88
C PRO A 10 -5.88 3.05 6.72
N ALA A 11 -6.05 3.65 5.56
CA ALA A 11 -5.50 4.97 5.26
C ALA A 11 -6.36 5.69 4.23
N GLY A 12 -6.41 7.02 4.32
CA GLY A 12 -7.10 7.82 3.31
C GLY A 12 -6.31 7.98 2.03
N SER A 13 -4.98 7.95 2.14
CA SER A 13 -4.06 8.14 1.02
C SER A 13 -2.67 7.68 1.41
N PHE A 14 -1.75 7.70 0.45
CA PHE A 14 -0.32 7.56 0.74
C PHE A 14 0.49 8.49 -0.16
N TYR A 15 1.72 8.76 0.25
CA TYR A 15 2.58 9.70 -0.44
C TYR A 15 3.83 9.01 -0.95
N GLU A 16 4.29 9.43 -2.13
CA GLU A 16 5.57 9.04 -2.67
C GLU A 16 6.27 10.27 -3.27
N TRP A 17 7.59 10.20 -3.35
CA TRP A 17 8.38 11.27 -3.94
C TRP A 17 8.95 10.80 -5.27
N ASP A 18 8.82 11.64 -6.29
CA ASP A 18 9.40 11.34 -7.60
C ASP A 18 10.91 11.65 -7.60
N VAL A 19 11.57 11.43 -8.75
CA VAL A 19 13.01 11.66 -8.87
C VAL A 19 13.39 13.13 -8.65
N GLY A 20 12.48 14.05 -8.92
CA GLY A 20 12.67 15.47 -8.67
C GLY A 20 12.34 15.89 -7.24
N LYS A 21 12.07 14.93 -6.35
CA LYS A 21 11.68 15.15 -4.95
C LYS A 21 10.35 15.88 -4.81
N ASN A 22 9.48 15.78 -5.81
CA ASN A 22 8.12 16.30 -5.72
C ASN A 22 7.26 15.27 -4.99
N LYS A 23 6.50 15.73 -4.02
CA LYS A 23 5.61 14.89 -3.24
C LYS A 23 4.30 14.67 -3.99
N VAL A 24 3.89 13.42 -4.13
CA VAL A 24 2.67 13.04 -4.83
C VAL A 24 1.79 12.26 -3.89
N GLU A 25 0.52 12.62 -3.79
CA GLU A 25 -0.47 11.90 -3.02
C GLU A 25 -1.25 10.95 -3.93
N PHE A 26 -1.35 9.69 -3.50
CA PHE A 26 -2.17 8.68 -4.17
C PHE A 26 -3.38 8.35 -3.33
N PHE A 27 -4.54 8.28 -3.97
CA PHE A 27 -5.81 8.08 -3.28
C PHE A 27 -6.85 7.50 -4.25
N CYS A 28 -8.01 7.15 -3.71
CA CYS A 28 -9.18 6.79 -4.49
C CYS A 28 -10.43 7.30 -3.76
N ASP A 29 -11.61 6.93 -4.22
CA ASP A 29 -12.86 7.43 -3.65
C ASP A 29 -13.31 6.70 -2.37
N HIS A 30 -12.49 5.77 -1.88
CA HIS A 30 -12.76 5.06 -0.63
C HIS A 30 -11.45 4.88 0.16
N ILE A 31 -11.58 4.38 1.38
CA ILE A 31 -10.42 4.11 2.24
C ILE A 31 -9.58 3.01 1.62
N LEU A 32 -8.25 3.19 1.69
CA LEU A 32 -7.27 2.19 1.30
C LEU A 32 -6.98 1.27 2.48
N TYR A 33 -6.79 -0.02 2.22
CA TYR A 33 -6.43 -1.00 3.23
C TYR A 33 -5.09 -1.62 2.86
N PHE A 34 -4.05 -1.27 3.60
CA PHE A 34 -2.72 -1.79 3.34
C PHE A 34 -2.51 -3.12 4.05
N ALA A 35 -1.85 -4.04 3.37
CA ALA A 35 -1.41 -5.28 4.00
C ALA A 35 -0.26 -4.99 4.94
N GLY A 36 -0.40 -5.38 6.19
CA GLY A 36 0.61 -5.20 7.20
C GLY A 36 0.97 -6.49 7.90
N ILE A 37 2.12 -6.49 8.54
CA ILE A 37 2.59 -7.57 9.40
C ILE A 37 3.02 -6.95 10.71
N LEU A 38 2.59 -7.54 11.82
CA LEU A 38 3.06 -7.19 13.13
C LEU A 38 4.14 -8.18 13.55
N ILE A 39 5.36 -7.71 13.75
CA ILE A 39 6.51 -8.51 14.13
C ILE A 39 7.13 -7.87 15.36
N ASP A 40 7.22 -8.60 16.46
CA ASP A 40 7.84 -8.13 17.71
C ASP A 40 7.35 -6.72 18.09
N GLU A 41 6.03 -6.52 18.05
CA GLU A 41 5.38 -5.25 18.38
C GLU A 41 5.67 -4.12 17.37
N HIS A 42 6.32 -4.43 16.26
CA HIS A 42 6.55 -3.47 15.18
C HIS A 42 5.58 -3.71 14.03
N LEU A 43 4.91 -2.67 13.60
CA LEU A 43 4.05 -2.73 12.43
C LEU A 43 4.88 -2.46 11.18
N VAL A 44 4.82 -3.39 10.22
CA VAL A 44 5.48 -3.27 8.93
C VAL A 44 4.42 -3.27 7.84
N ILE A 45 4.38 -2.23 7.02
CA ILE A 45 3.54 -2.20 5.83
C ILE A 45 4.29 -2.89 4.71
N ILE A 46 3.66 -3.88 4.09
CA ILE A 46 4.29 -4.64 3.02
C ILE A 46 4.26 -3.80 1.74
N THR A 47 5.38 -3.76 1.04
CA THR A 47 5.48 -3.08 -0.25
C THR A 47 5.66 -4.08 -1.38
N THR A 48 5.36 -3.63 -2.58
CA THR A 48 5.49 -4.41 -3.81
C THR A 48 5.94 -3.51 -4.94
N ASN A 49 6.20 -4.09 -6.10
CA ASN A 49 6.48 -3.30 -7.30
C ASN A 49 5.29 -2.41 -7.62
N ALA A 50 5.57 -1.18 -8.00
CA ALA A 50 4.52 -0.23 -8.35
C ALA A 50 3.70 -0.73 -9.55
N ASN A 51 2.37 -0.55 -9.46
CA ASN A 51 1.49 -0.79 -10.59
C ASN A 51 1.58 0.38 -11.59
N THR A 52 0.79 0.32 -12.65
CA THR A 52 0.83 1.35 -13.71
C THR A 52 0.46 2.76 -13.22
N TYR A 53 -0.29 2.85 -12.13
CA TYR A 53 -0.71 4.15 -11.56
C TYR A 53 0.40 4.83 -10.77
N VAL A 54 1.22 4.06 -10.07
CA VAL A 54 2.28 4.59 -9.20
C VAL A 54 3.63 4.62 -9.90
N LYS A 55 3.87 3.70 -10.83
CA LYS A 55 5.17 3.53 -11.49
C LYS A 55 5.77 4.82 -12.07
N PRO A 56 4.98 5.74 -12.67
CA PRO A 56 5.56 7.00 -13.16
C PRO A 56 6.19 7.87 -12.08
N VAL A 57 5.84 7.65 -10.82
CA VAL A 57 6.33 8.45 -9.68
C VAL A 57 7.38 7.70 -8.89
N HIS A 58 7.12 6.43 -8.59
CA HIS A 58 7.98 5.63 -7.71
C HIS A 58 7.93 4.16 -8.09
N PHE A 59 9.03 3.42 -7.87
CA PHE A 59 9.12 2.02 -8.29
C PHE A 59 8.50 1.02 -7.29
N ARG A 60 8.20 1.45 -6.07
CA ARG A 60 7.58 0.62 -5.04
C ARG A 60 6.29 1.27 -4.56
N MET A 61 5.39 0.47 -4.02
CA MET A 61 4.14 0.97 -3.44
C MET A 61 3.69 0.03 -2.32
N PRO A 62 2.84 0.50 -1.40
CA PRO A 62 2.23 -0.40 -0.43
C PRO A 62 1.35 -1.44 -1.12
N VAL A 63 1.28 -2.64 -0.57
CA VAL A 63 0.29 -3.62 -1.02
C VAL A 63 -1.09 -3.15 -0.56
N ILE A 64 -1.96 -2.87 -1.51
CA ILE A 64 -3.32 -2.42 -1.25
C ILE A 64 -4.26 -3.60 -1.45
N LEU A 65 -5.00 -3.94 -0.40
CA LEU A 65 -5.92 -5.07 -0.42
C LEU A 65 -7.22 -4.67 -1.10
N GLU A 66 -7.71 -5.53 -1.98
CA GLU A 66 -9.08 -5.44 -2.45
C GLU A 66 -10.02 -5.91 -1.34
N LYS A 67 -11.26 -5.46 -1.38
CA LYS A 67 -12.24 -5.75 -0.34
C LYS A 67 -12.36 -7.25 -0.06
N GLU A 68 -12.38 -8.06 -1.11
CA GLU A 68 -12.51 -9.51 -1.00
C GLU A 68 -11.27 -10.20 -0.44
N ASP A 69 -10.13 -9.51 -0.37
CA ASP A 69 -8.88 -10.07 0.14
C ASP A 69 -8.63 -9.73 1.61
N ILE A 70 -9.47 -8.91 2.22
CA ILE A 70 -9.26 -8.48 3.61
C ILE A 70 -9.34 -9.67 4.56
N ASP A 71 -10.44 -10.42 4.53
CA ASP A 71 -10.59 -11.59 5.40
C ASP A 71 -9.56 -12.68 5.09
N PRO A 72 -9.33 -13.07 3.83
CA PRO A 72 -8.28 -14.03 3.53
C PRO A 72 -6.89 -13.60 4.00
N TRP A 73 -6.55 -12.32 3.88
CA TRP A 73 -5.27 -11.81 4.37
C TRP A 73 -5.11 -12.04 5.87
N LEU A 74 -6.17 -11.82 6.63
CA LEU A 74 -6.13 -11.96 8.08
C LEU A 74 -6.19 -13.40 8.56
N LYS A 75 -6.88 -14.28 7.82
CA LYS A 75 -7.27 -15.59 8.36
C LYS A 75 -6.71 -16.78 7.62
N ASP A 76 -6.33 -16.64 6.35
CA ASP A 76 -5.93 -17.76 5.51
C ASP A 76 -4.53 -17.56 4.96
N ILE A 77 -3.53 -18.08 5.67
CA ILE A 77 -2.13 -17.91 5.29
C ILE A 77 -1.83 -18.55 3.92
N SER A 78 -2.61 -19.53 3.49
CA SER A 78 -2.41 -20.15 2.17
C SER A 78 -2.70 -19.19 1.03
N LYS A 79 -3.42 -18.10 1.28
CA LYS A 79 -3.74 -17.08 0.27
C LYS A 79 -2.74 -15.95 0.20
N THR A 80 -1.78 -15.90 1.11
CA THR A 80 -0.81 -14.80 1.21
C THR A 80 -0.11 -14.53 -0.11
N LYS A 81 0.47 -15.55 -0.72
CA LYS A 81 1.23 -15.40 -1.95
C LYS A 81 0.38 -14.88 -3.11
N GLU A 82 -0.82 -15.40 -3.24
CA GLU A 82 -1.77 -14.95 -4.27
C GLU A 82 -2.14 -13.49 -4.08
N ILE A 83 -2.46 -13.10 -2.84
CA ILE A 83 -2.82 -11.72 -2.52
C ILE A 83 -1.67 -10.77 -2.82
N LEU A 84 -0.45 -11.11 -2.41
CA LEU A 84 0.72 -10.26 -2.62
C LEU A 84 1.11 -10.12 -4.09
N SER A 85 0.64 -11.04 -4.96
CA SER A 85 0.94 -10.98 -6.39
C SER A 85 -0.02 -10.09 -7.19
N LYS A 86 -1.09 -9.62 -6.57
CA LYS A 86 -2.08 -8.79 -7.27
C LYS A 86 -1.53 -7.40 -7.55
N PRO A 87 -1.94 -6.76 -8.67
CA PRO A 87 -1.43 -5.44 -9.05
C PRO A 87 -1.97 -4.28 -8.21
N GLY A 88 -2.87 -4.55 -7.28
CA GLY A 88 -3.52 -3.51 -6.51
C GLY A 88 -4.72 -2.92 -7.25
N ILE A 89 -5.07 -1.69 -6.93
CA ILE A 89 -6.28 -1.04 -7.43
C ILE A 89 -5.93 0.20 -8.25
N ALA A 90 -6.89 0.70 -9.00
CA ALA A 90 -6.75 1.96 -9.69
C ALA A 90 -6.68 3.11 -8.69
N LEU A 91 -5.76 4.03 -8.92
CA LEU A 91 -5.51 5.15 -8.03
C LEU A 91 -5.53 6.46 -8.80
N GLN A 92 -5.95 7.51 -8.11
CA GLN A 92 -5.77 8.88 -8.57
C GLN A 92 -4.51 9.45 -7.92
N ARG A 93 -3.95 10.47 -8.52
CA ARG A 93 -2.77 11.14 -7.95
C ARG A 93 -2.91 12.63 -8.02
N LYS A 94 -2.28 13.29 -7.05
CA LYS A 94 -2.24 14.75 -6.96
C LYS A 94 -0.84 15.17 -6.54
N GLN A 95 -0.18 15.96 -7.36
CA GLN A 95 1.09 16.54 -6.96
C GLN A 95 0.84 17.65 -5.96
N LEU A 96 1.51 17.56 -4.81
CA LEU A 96 1.38 18.56 -3.77
C LEU A 96 2.38 19.68 -4.02
N GLN A 97 1.88 20.92 -3.99
CA GLN A 97 2.76 22.08 -4.07
C GLN A 97 3.16 22.45 -2.66
N GLU A 98 4.46 22.55 -2.46
CA GLU A 98 4.95 23.07 -1.19
C GLU A 98 4.75 24.58 -1.14
N PRO A 99 4.42 25.12 0.04
CA PRO A 99 4.40 26.58 0.20
C PRO A 99 5.77 27.16 -0.14
N LEU A 100 5.77 28.28 -0.81
CA LEU A 100 7.03 28.93 -1.18
C LEU A 100 7.79 29.42 0.04
N PHE A 101 7.13 29.51 1.14
CA PHE A 101 7.74 29.88 2.44
C PHE A 101 6.77 29.69 3.58
#